data_f3700f343445849dea3c4627f2286f0f
#
_entry.id   f3700f343445849dea3c4627f2286f0f
#
_cell.length_a   1.000
_cell.length_b   1.000
_cell.length_c   1.000
_cell.angle_alpha   90.00
_cell.angle_beta   90.00
_cell.angle_gamma   90.00
#
_symmetry.space_group_name_H-M   'P 1'
#
loop_
_entity.id
_entity.type
_entity.pdbx_description
1 polymer ?
#
loop_
_entity_poly.entity_id
_entity_poly.type
_entity_poly.pdbx_seq_one_letter_code
_entity_poly.pdbx_strand_id
1 'polypeptide(L)' 'MTDAVQALVFDALHKGRIMRQAQREYFATRSVNALTRSKQAERDFDAALDEAAWAVKNGTPRPAQGELGL' A
#
# COMPACT_ATOMS: atom_id res chain seq x y z
N MET A 1 -10.00 -12.99 -11.34
CA MET A 1 -9.27 -11.72 -11.06
C MET A 1 -8.37 -11.44 -12.25
N THR A 2 -8.39 -10.21 -12.77
CA THR A 2 -7.51 -9.84 -13.90
C THR A 2 -6.06 -9.71 -13.44
N ASP A 3 -5.10 -9.76 -14.37
CA ASP A 3 -3.69 -9.57 -14.03
C ASP A 3 -3.44 -8.21 -13.39
N ALA A 4 -4.13 -7.16 -13.85
CA ALA A 4 -3.99 -5.83 -13.29
C ALA A 4 -4.49 -5.76 -11.84
N VAL A 5 -5.62 -6.41 -11.54
CA VAL A 5 -6.15 -6.48 -10.17
C VAL A 5 -5.22 -7.29 -9.28
N GLN A 6 -4.73 -8.43 -9.79
CA GLN A 6 -3.80 -9.29 -9.06
C GLN A 6 -2.51 -8.54 -8.70
N ALA A 7 -1.99 -7.74 -9.65
CA ALA A 7 -0.80 -6.93 -9.40
C ALA A 7 -1.00 -5.94 -8.24
N LEU A 8 -2.18 -5.31 -8.15
CA LEU A 8 -2.50 -4.42 -7.06
C LEU A 8 -2.59 -5.14 -5.71
N VAL A 9 -3.14 -6.35 -5.70
CA VAL A 9 -3.19 -7.17 -4.48
C VAL A 9 -1.78 -7.54 -4.03
N PHE A 10 -0.92 -7.98 -4.94
CA PHE A 10 0.46 -8.32 -4.61
C PHE A 10 1.24 -7.10 -4.13
N ASP A 11 1.03 -5.94 -4.75
CA ASP A 11 1.66 -4.69 -4.32
C ASP A 11 1.26 -4.35 -2.88
N ALA A 12 -0.03 -4.47 -2.54
CA ALA A 12 -0.51 -4.23 -1.19
C ALA A 12 0.11 -5.19 -0.17
N LEU A 13 0.20 -6.48 -0.52
CA LEU A 13 0.84 -7.47 0.34
C LEU A 13 2.31 -7.16 0.56
N HIS A 14 3.03 -6.77 -0.50
CA HIS A 14 4.44 -6.40 -0.41
C HIS A 14 4.65 -5.17 0.48
N LYS A 15 3.84 -4.14 0.30
CA LYS A 15 3.91 -2.94 1.12
C LYS A 15 3.56 -3.20 2.58
N GLY A 16 2.65 -4.15 2.83
CA GLY A 16 2.34 -4.58 4.19
C GLY A 16 3.55 -5.23 4.87
N ARG A 17 4.32 -6.03 4.14
CA ARG A 17 5.55 -6.64 4.68
C ARG A 17 6.60 -5.58 4.98
N ILE A 18 6.77 -4.60 4.10
CA ILE A 18 7.69 -3.49 4.31
C ILE A 18 7.29 -2.69 5.55
N MET A 19 5.99 -2.41 5.71
CA MET A 19 5.47 -1.71 6.87
C MET A 19 5.81 -2.44 8.18
N ARG A 20 5.58 -3.75 8.22
CA ARG A 20 5.88 -4.54 9.43
C ARG A 20 7.36 -4.53 9.74
N GLN A 21 8.21 -4.64 8.73
CA GLN A 21 9.65 -4.58 8.93
C GLN A 21 10.09 -3.22 9.47
N ALA A 22 9.54 -2.14 8.93
CA ALA A 22 9.83 -0.79 9.40
C ALA A 22 9.39 -0.60 10.85
N GLN A 23 8.24 -1.13 11.24
CA GLN A 23 7.77 -1.11 12.61
C GLN A 23 8.71 -1.85 13.55
N ARG A 24 9.20 -3.03 13.16
CA ARG A 24 10.16 -3.81 13.95
C ARG A 24 11.46 -3.03 14.14
N GLU A 25 11.96 -2.38 13.08
CA GLU A 25 13.17 -1.55 13.17
C GLU A 25 12.97 -0.39 14.15
N TYR A 26 11.83 0.26 14.10
CA TYR A 26 11.54 1.33 15.03
C TYR A 26 11.51 0.83 16.48
N PHE A 27 10.83 -0.28 16.74
CA PHE A 27 10.78 -0.84 18.08
C PHE A 27 12.14 -1.31 18.59
N ALA A 28 13.02 -1.74 17.68
CA ALA A 28 14.38 -2.16 18.05
C ALA A 28 15.30 -0.98 18.32
N THR A 29 15.21 0.08 17.53
CA THR A 29 16.15 1.22 17.58
C THR A 29 15.61 2.45 18.28
N ARG A 30 14.28 2.65 18.23
CA ARG A 30 13.60 3.85 18.76
C ARG A 30 14.14 5.15 18.16
N SER A 31 14.77 5.09 16.98
CA SER A 31 15.31 6.28 16.34
C SER A 31 14.21 7.07 15.63
N VAL A 32 14.43 8.39 15.50
CA VAL A 32 13.51 9.28 14.79
C VAL A 32 13.42 8.88 13.30
N ASN A 33 14.55 8.52 12.69
CA ASN A 33 14.57 8.10 11.30
C ASN A 33 13.76 6.81 11.09
N ALA A 34 13.87 5.84 12.00
CA ALA A 34 13.09 4.61 11.93
C ALA A 34 11.61 4.88 12.13
N LEU A 35 11.24 5.82 13.01
CA LEU A 35 9.85 6.23 13.20
C LEU A 35 9.28 6.84 11.91
N THR A 36 10.03 7.73 11.28
CA THR A 36 9.61 8.38 10.02
C THR A 36 9.38 7.35 8.93
N ARG A 37 10.30 6.37 8.78
CA ARG A 37 10.15 5.28 7.81
C ARG A 37 8.92 4.44 8.10
N SER A 38 8.67 4.13 9.37
CA SER A 38 7.51 3.36 9.80
C SER A 38 6.21 4.08 9.43
N LYS A 39 6.12 5.39 9.70
CA LYS A 39 4.94 6.18 9.37
C LYS A 39 4.71 6.26 7.86
N GLN A 40 5.77 6.43 7.08
CA GLN A 40 5.66 6.46 5.63
C GLN A 40 5.21 5.10 5.09
N ALA A 41 5.77 4.01 5.60
CA ALA A 41 5.40 2.66 5.19
C ALA A 41 3.93 2.36 5.52
N GLU A 42 3.43 2.84 6.65
CA GLU A 42 2.01 2.71 7.01
C GLU A 42 1.11 3.40 5.99
N ARG A 43 1.45 4.64 5.60
CA ARG A 43 0.68 5.39 4.60
C ARG A 43 0.70 4.70 3.24
N ASP A 44 1.87 4.21 2.82
CA ASP A 44 2.03 3.52 1.55
C ASP A 44 1.19 2.24 1.52
N PHE A 45 1.19 1.50 2.61
CA PHE A 45 0.39 0.28 2.74
C PHE A 45 -1.10 0.60 2.70
N ASP A 46 -1.55 1.60 3.47
CA ASP A 46 -2.95 1.99 3.51
C ASP A 46 -3.45 2.38 2.11
N ALA A 47 -2.68 3.19 1.39
CA ALA A 47 -3.04 3.60 0.03
C ALA A 47 -3.11 2.41 -0.92
N ALA A 48 -2.13 1.51 -0.85
CA ALA A 48 -2.10 0.31 -1.70
C ALA A 48 -3.26 -0.62 -1.37
N LEU A 49 -3.59 -0.77 -0.09
CA LEU A 49 -4.70 -1.59 0.35
C LEU A 49 -6.04 -1.06 -0.16
N ASP A 50 -6.25 0.26 -0.10
CA ASP A 50 -7.46 0.90 -0.62
C ASP A 50 -7.61 0.65 -2.13
N GLU A 51 -6.53 0.81 -2.89
CA GLU A 51 -6.56 0.56 -4.34
C GLU A 51 -6.86 -0.91 -4.65
N ALA A 52 -6.22 -1.82 -3.92
CA ALA A 52 -6.43 -3.26 -4.12
C ALA A 52 -7.87 -3.65 -3.75
N ALA A 53 -8.39 -3.16 -2.63
CA ALA A 53 -9.74 -3.46 -2.19
C ALA A 53 -10.79 -2.97 -3.20
N TRP A 54 -10.61 -1.75 -3.71
CA TRP A 54 -11.51 -1.20 -4.73
C TRP A 54 -11.47 -2.07 -6.01
N ALA A 55 -10.26 -2.43 -6.44
CA ALA A 55 -10.08 -3.21 -7.66
C ALA A 55 -10.69 -4.61 -7.56
N VAL A 56 -10.52 -5.27 -6.42
CA VAL A 56 -11.12 -6.60 -6.19
C VAL A 56 -12.64 -6.50 -6.20
N LYS A 57 -13.20 -5.49 -5.55
CA LYS A 57 -14.65 -5.29 -5.48
C LYS A 57 -15.23 -5.01 -6.87
N ASN A 58 -14.53 -4.26 -7.71
CA ASN A 58 -15.06 -3.79 -9.00
C ASN A 58 -14.54 -4.59 -10.20
N GLY A 59 -13.61 -5.51 -10.00
CA GLY A 59 -13.05 -6.36 -11.04
C GLY A 59 -12.06 -5.66 -11.98
N THR A 60 -11.68 -4.42 -11.68
CA THR A 60 -10.78 -3.62 -12.49
C THR A 60 -10.09 -2.57 -11.62
N PRO A 61 -8.86 -2.15 -11.96
CA PRO A 61 -8.21 -1.06 -11.23
C PRO A 61 -9.03 0.23 -11.32
N ARG A 62 -8.95 1.05 -10.26
CA ARG A 62 -9.64 2.33 -10.22
C ARG A 62 -9.06 3.25 -11.31
N PRO A 63 -9.92 3.90 -12.12
CA PRO A 63 -9.42 4.85 -13.12
C PRO A 63 -8.70 6.02 -12.45
N ALA A 64 -7.64 6.53 -13.11
CA ALA A 64 -7.01 7.75 -12.65
C ALA A 64 -8.01 8.90 -12.73
N GLN A 65 -7.89 9.87 -11.82
CA GLN A 65 -8.86 10.97 -11.73
C GLN A 65 -8.99 11.74 -13.05
N GLY A 66 -7.88 11.93 -13.77
CA GLY A 66 -7.89 12.58 -15.07
C GLY A 66 -8.65 11.81 -16.15
N GLU A 67 -8.76 10.51 -16.01
CA GLU A 67 -9.47 9.64 -16.95
C GLU A 67 -10.97 9.69 -16.77
N LEU A 68 -11.44 10.29 -15.69
CA LEU A 68 -12.87 10.45 -15.44
C LEU A 68 -13.47 11.65 -16.16
N GLY A 69 -12.68 12.34 -16.96
CA GLY A 69 -13.14 13.49 -17.75
C GLY A 69 -13.35 14.77 -16.96
N LEU A 70 -12.69 14.85 -15.85
CA LEU A 70 -12.82 16.00 -14.95
C LEU A 70 -11.71 17.05 -15.13
#